data_7cebf1438a0483a90d96c251b3d73cde
#
_entry.id   7cebf1438a0483a90d96c251b3d73cde
#
_cell.length_a   1.000
_cell.length_b   1.000
_cell.length_c   1.000
_cell.angle_alpha   90.00
_cell.angle_beta   90.00
_cell.angle_gamma   90.00
#
_symmetry.space_group_name_H-M   'P 1'
#
loop_
_entity.id
_entity.type
_entity.pdbx_description
1 polymer ?
#
loop_
_entity_poly.entity_id
_entity_poly.type
_entity_poly.pdbx_seq_one_letter_code
_entity_poly.pdbx_strand_id
1 'polypeptide(L)'
;MPSSPPPSPLRSPLSQASPVPSPSAPGRPRTAAIGRRGLLVGAAVAVGAQALNIRTAHAEPVRRDPFLLGVASGDPLPDAVVLWTRLVADPFDAAAMGPRSVPVSWEVAADPGFRRTVRRGVAVAEAGRGHSVHVDVRGLQPGRDYWYRFRAGRHLSPAGRTRTAPAAGAHPGRLRLGVVNCQDWQNGYWPAYTALAAEDLDAVVHLGDYIYETDPRGQYPDRLHTTPETPGIDQLLTLADYRARHALYKTDPALQGAHAAFPWIVTWDDHEVENNYAGLVDEIDDTGARHQDTAALARERAAAYQAYYEHMPLRNPYRTGSPDYRLYRRFDFGDLLRLNVLDTRQYRTDQPGGHSQDFGPVADGLGNTAGTLTGAEQEKWLRRGLSGSRARWNVIAQQVMMSQIRFPNFLDPAHPLPPLANLDQWDGYDPARTRLLRFLRDAAVANPVVLAGDIHSSWFSDLRIDRDDLAAAPVAVEFTATSVSSDFPAAFDAPLKALNPTLNPQVRYFEGLRRGYLRLDVDRERWLTDARTVDSIAVRESPVRTSASWAVVAGEPGLVPA
;
A
#
# COMPACT_ATOMS: atom_id res chain seq x y z
N MET A 1 -64.02 -0.10 -26.22
CA MET A 1 -64.51 0.54 -25.00
C MET A 1 -63.42 1.29 -24.34
N PRO A 2 -63.57 2.56 -23.96
CA PRO A 2 -62.48 3.48 -23.73
C PRO A 2 -61.89 3.41 -22.32
N SER A 3 -60.61 3.66 -22.25
CA SER A 3 -59.75 3.79 -21.08
C SER A 3 -60.04 5.05 -20.28
N SER A 4 -60.09 4.96 -18.94
CA SER A 4 -60.21 6.07 -18.01
C SER A 4 -58.84 6.65 -17.67
N PRO A 5 -58.75 7.97 -17.43
CA PRO A 5 -57.48 8.64 -17.09
C PRO A 5 -57.16 8.58 -15.59
N PRO A 6 -55.87 8.81 -15.20
CA PRO A 6 -55.44 8.82 -13.81
C PRO A 6 -55.77 10.14 -13.10
N PRO A 7 -55.86 10.15 -11.76
CA PRO A 7 -56.20 11.36 -10.99
C PRO A 7 -55.01 12.28 -10.73
N SER A 8 -55.28 13.59 -10.69
CA SER A 8 -54.38 14.69 -10.41
C SER A 8 -53.98 14.78 -8.92
N PRO A 9 -52.81 15.33 -8.55
CA PRO A 9 -52.41 15.45 -7.16
C PRO A 9 -53.01 16.69 -6.46
N LEU A 10 -53.42 16.46 -5.23
CA LEU A 10 -53.95 17.47 -4.29
C LEU A 10 -52.86 18.45 -3.85
N ARG A 11 -53.17 19.74 -3.94
CA ARG A 11 -52.41 20.86 -3.34
C ARG A 11 -52.72 20.98 -1.85
N SER A 12 -51.69 21.07 -1.01
CA SER A 12 -51.79 21.50 0.40
C SER A 12 -51.51 22.98 0.54
N PRO A 13 -52.17 23.69 1.49
CA PRO A 13 -52.11 25.15 1.58
C PRO A 13 -50.90 25.65 2.38
N LEU A 14 -50.39 26.80 1.95
CA LEU A 14 -49.35 27.60 2.61
C LEU A 14 -49.84 28.14 3.93
N SER A 15 -49.09 27.87 5.01
CA SER A 15 -49.21 28.55 6.30
C SER A 15 -48.29 29.76 6.33
N GLN A 16 -48.87 30.95 6.58
CA GLN A 16 -48.17 32.21 6.78
C GLN A 16 -47.56 32.23 8.19
N ALA A 17 -46.26 32.50 8.30
CA ALA A 17 -45.60 32.81 9.57
C ALA A 17 -45.25 34.29 9.61
N SER A 18 -45.70 34.97 10.69
CA SER A 18 -45.49 36.37 11.00
C SER A 18 -44.04 36.64 11.47
N PRO A 19 -43.53 37.88 11.33
CA PRO A 19 -42.14 38.20 11.65
C PRO A 19 -41.90 38.46 13.13
N VAL A 20 -40.78 37.99 13.65
CA VAL A 20 -40.27 38.25 15.00
C VAL A 20 -39.31 39.46 14.95
N PRO A 21 -39.34 40.40 15.89
CA PRO A 21 -38.54 41.62 15.85
C PRO A 21 -37.09 41.40 16.32
N SER A 22 -36.17 42.11 15.67
CA SER A 22 -34.73 42.15 15.98
C SER A 22 -34.43 42.89 17.28
N PRO A 23 -33.44 42.46 18.09
CA PRO A 23 -32.93 43.23 19.20
C PRO A 23 -31.84 44.23 18.77
N SER A 24 -31.92 45.42 19.36
CA SER A 24 -31.08 46.59 19.18
C SER A 24 -29.62 46.38 19.64
N ALA A 25 -28.69 47.00 18.93
CA ALA A 25 -27.27 47.02 19.21
C ALA A 25 -26.89 47.92 20.38
N PRO A 26 -25.89 47.55 21.22
CA PRO A 26 -25.26 48.49 22.15
C PRO A 26 -24.03 49.18 21.53
N GLY A 27 -23.84 50.43 21.96
CA GLY A 27 -22.94 51.41 21.41
C GLY A 27 -21.45 51.13 21.54
N ARG A 28 -20.72 51.75 20.62
CA ARG A 28 -19.25 51.78 20.56
C ARG A 28 -18.63 52.68 21.63
N PRO A 29 -17.57 52.29 22.33
CA PRO A 29 -16.69 53.24 23.01
C PRO A 29 -15.59 53.76 22.06
N ARG A 30 -15.26 55.00 22.28
CA ARG A 30 -14.28 55.82 21.53
C ARG A 30 -12.87 55.30 21.69
N THR A 31 -12.13 55.23 20.57
CA THR A 31 -10.70 55.00 20.49
C THR A 31 -9.93 56.20 21.05
N ALA A 32 -9.03 55.94 22.01
CA ALA A 32 -7.95 56.84 22.36
C ALA A 32 -6.66 56.34 21.65
N ALA A 33 -6.09 57.21 20.85
CA ALA A 33 -4.78 56.96 20.19
C ALA A 33 -3.65 57.03 21.22
N ILE A 34 -2.85 56.00 21.31
CA ILE A 34 -1.55 56.01 22.01
C ILE A 34 -0.46 55.72 20.99
N GLY A 35 0.54 56.63 21.01
CA GLY A 35 1.59 56.76 20.02
C GLY A 35 2.58 55.61 19.93
N ARG A 36 3.13 55.51 18.72
CA ARG A 36 4.29 54.65 18.42
C ARG A 36 5.54 55.23 19.13
N ARG A 37 6.03 54.58 20.17
CA ARG A 37 7.45 54.47 20.57
C ARG A 37 7.57 53.76 21.91
N GLY A 38 8.30 52.66 21.91
CA GLY A 38 8.84 52.04 23.13
C GLY A 38 8.02 50.87 23.64
N LEU A 39 8.43 49.67 23.24
CA LEU A 39 8.79 48.56 24.12
C LEU A 39 9.12 47.33 23.27
N LEU A 40 10.38 47.28 22.84
CA LEU A 40 11.04 46.00 22.64
C LEU A 40 11.30 45.43 24.05
N VAL A 41 10.33 44.79 24.62
CA VAL A 41 10.49 43.88 25.76
C VAL A 41 10.01 42.53 25.29
N GLY A 42 10.90 41.54 25.37
CA GLY A 42 10.75 40.18 24.90
C GLY A 42 9.42 39.54 25.33
N ALA A 43 8.55 39.33 24.37
CA ALA A 43 7.63 38.23 24.44
C ALA A 43 8.44 36.96 24.14
N ALA A 44 9.19 36.47 25.12
CA ALA A 44 9.42 35.08 25.27
C ALA A 44 8.03 34.44 25.28
N VAL A 45 7.63 33.88 24.15
CA VAL A 45 6.56 32.91 24.12
C VAL A 45 7.06 31.78 25.01
N ALA A 46 6.70 31.86 26.28
CA ALA A 46 6.59 30.71 27.13
C ALA A 46 5.51 29.85 26.47
N VAL A 47 5.91 29.06 25.46
CA VAL A 47 5.28 27.79 25.20
C VAL A 47 5.40 27.09 26.54
N GLY A 48 4.31 27.17 27.31
CA GLY A 48 4.19 26.48 28.56
C GLY A 48 4.62 25.06 28.32
N ALA A 49 5.82 24.74 28.78
CA ALA A 49 6.09 23.43 29.27
C ALA A 49 5.01 23.23 30.36
N GLN A 50 3.84 22.79 29.96
CA GLN A 50 3.11 21.87 30.78
C GLN A 50 4.08 20.71 30.92
N ALA A 51 4.99 20.83 31.89
CA ALA A 51 5.51 19.70 32.58
C ALA A 51 4.23 18.95 32.99
N LEU A 52 3.80 18.04 32.10
CA LEU A 52 3.03 16.91 32.50
C LEU A 52 3.86 16.37 33.67
N ASN A 53 3.37 16.62 34.87
CA ASN A 53 3.65 15.81 36.02
C ASN A 53 3.13 14.41 35.65
N ILE A 54 3.84 13.73 34.75
CA ILE A 54 3.86 12.30 34.67
C ILE A 54 4.48 11.95 36.03
N ARG A 55 3.61 11.84 37.07
CA ARG A 55 3.96 11.00 38.19
C ARG A 55 4.51 9.77 37.53
N THR A 56 5.78 9.55 37.69
CA THR A 56 6.43 8.29 37.46
C THR A 56 5.77 7.29 38.42
N ALA A 57 4.55 6.89 38.09
CA ALA A 57 4.08 5.60 38.48
C ALA A 57 5.20 4.70 37.96
N HIS A 58 5.94 4.07 38.86
CA HIS A 58 6.97 3.14 38.51
C HIS A 58 6.35 2.16 37.51
N ALA A 59 6.54 2.42 36.21
CA ALA A 59 6.18 1.49 35.18
C ALA A 59 6.96 0.24 35.54
N GLU A 60 6.29 -0.88 35.79
CA GLU A 60 6.99 -2.13 35.98
C GLU A 60 7.98 -2.25 34.85
N PRO A 61 9.26 -2.52 35.14
CA PRO A 61 10.27 -2.56 34.11
C PRO A 61 9.86 -3.61 33.11
N VAL A 62 9.87 -3.25 31.81
CA VAL A 62 9.72 -4.21 30.72
C VAL A 62 10.76 -5.28 30.94
N ARG A 63 10.33 -6.49 31.38
CA ARG A 63 11.24 -7.52 31.92
C ARG A 63 12.02 -8.23 30.82
N ARG A 64 11.37 -8.45 29.67
CA ARG A 64 11.94 -9.11 28.48
C ARG A 64 12.17 -8.07 27.38
N ASP A 65 13.02 -8.38 26.41
CA ASP A 65 13.17 -7.57 25.23
C ASP A 65 11.83 -7.47 24.48
N PRO A 66 11.25 -6.27 24.31
CA PRO A 66 9.96 -6.14 23.66
C PRO A 66 10.08 -5.83 22.15
N PHE A 67 11.28 -5.74 21.59
CA PHE A 67 11.49 -5.36 20.19
C PHE A 67 11.49 -6.57 19.23
N LEU A 68 10.73 -7.61 19.55
CA LEU A 68 10.72 -8.88 18.83
C LEU A 68 10.24 -8.78 17.38
N LEU A 69 9.51 -7.73 17.02
CA LEU A 69 9.02 -7.48 15.66
C LEU A 69 9.93 -6.49 14.88
N GLY A 70 11.08 -6.16 15.43
CA GLY A 70 12.05 -5.29 14.79
C GLY A 70 11.65 -3.81 14.73
N VAL A 71 12.23 -3.11 13.77
CA VAL A 71 12.00 -1.67 13.50
C VAL A 71 11.78 -1.44 12.02
N ALA A 72 11.03 -0.40 11.68
CA ALA A 72 10.82 0.00 10.30
C ALA A 72 10.80 1.53 10.16
N SER A 73 11.01 2.02 8.95
CA SER A 73 10.74 3.40 8.59
C SER A 73 9.95 3.47 7.29
N GLY A 74 9.23 4.55 7.06
CA GLY A 74 8.45 4.70 5.85
C GLY A 74 8.00 6.12 5.54
N ASP A 75 7.23 6.23 4.48
CA ASP A 75 6.65 7.48 3.98
C ASP A 75 7.69 8.62 3.90
N PRO A 76 8.81 8.44 3.17
CA PRO A 76 9.89 9.41 3.13
C PRO A 76 9.44 10.69 2.44
N LEU A 77 9.63 11.83 3.13
CA LEU A 77 9.48 13.18 2.61
C LEU A 77 10.85 13.87 2.57
N PRO A 78 10.98 15.02 1.89
CA PRO A 78 12.26 15.74 1.85
C PRO A 78 12.84 16.09 3.22
N ASP A 79 11.98 16.35 4.19
CA ASP A 79 12.39 16.79 5.53
C ASP A 79 11.89 15.89 6.66
N ALA A 80 11.28 14.74 6.34
CA ALA A 80 10.66 13.88 7.32
C ALA A 80 10.65 12.40 6.91
N VAL A 81 10.62 11.51 7.92
CA VAL A 81 10.35 10.08 7.78
C VAL A 81 9.51 9.61 8.95
N VAL A 82 8.71 8.58 8.74
CA VAL A 82 8.04 7.88 9.84
C VAL A 82 8.95 6.77 10.34
N LEU A 83 9.15 6.71 11.66
CA LEU A 83 9.81 5.60 12.33
C LEU A 83 8.75 4.75 13.03
N TRP A 84 8.91 3.45 12.96
CA TRP A 84 7.98 2.49 13.53
C TRP A 84 8.69 1.42 14.34
N THR A 85 8.05 1.01 15.43
CA THR A 85 8.26 -0.26 16.13
C THR A 85 6.98 -0.65 16.85
N ARG A 86 6.87 -1.90 17.27
CA ARG A 86 5.79 -2.37 18.13
C ARG A 86 6.39 -3.16 19.29
N LEU A 87 5.96 -2.84 20.51
CA LEU A 87 6.41 -3.58 21.68
C LEU A 87 5.53 -4.82 21.87
N VAL A 88 6.17 -5.97 21.94
CA VAL A 88 5.52 -7.27 22.25
C VAL A 88 6.42 -8.06 23.19
N ALA A 89 5.85 -8.64 24.25
CA ALA A 89 6.57 -9.53 25.16
C ALA A 89 6.53 -10.99 24.65
N ASP A 90 5.50 -11.29 23.88
CA ASP A 90 5.30 -12.52 23.10
C ASP A 90 4.52 -12.14 21.84
N PRO A 91 4.99 -12.44 20.63
CA PRO A 91 4.30 -12.11 19.38
C PRO A 91 2.90 -12.72 19.27
N PHE A 92 2.66 -13.84 19.98
CA PHE A 92 1.44 -14.65 19.88
C PHE A 92 0.54 -14.53 21.11
N ASP A 93 0.91 -13.70 22.08
CA ASP A 93 0.07 -13.38 23.23
C ASP A 93 -0.17 -11.86 23.29
N ALA A 94 -1.33 -11.44 22.81
CA ALA A 94 -1.73 -10.02 22.80
C ALA A 94 -1.79 -9.42 24.21
N ALA A 95 -2.00 -10.25 25.26
CA ALA A 95 -2.08 -9.82 26.65
C ALA A 95 -0.71 -9.72 27.35
N ALA A 96 0.35 -10.29 26.76
CA ALA A 96 1.67 -10.41 27.40
C ALA A 96 2.30 -9.05 27.78
N MET A 97 1.96 -7.97 27.07
CA MET A 97 2.41 -6.60 27.41
C MET A 97 1.57 -5.95 28.52
N GLY A 98 0.40 -6.52 28.83
CA GLY A 98 -0.54 -5.97 29.79
C GLY A 98 -1.24 -4.68 29.30
N PRO A 99 -2.14 -4.09 30.13
CA PRO A 99 -3.00 -3.00 29.73
C PRO A 99 -2.35 -1.60 29.87
N ARG A 100 -1.09 -1.50 30.26
CA ARG A 100 -0.43 -0.22 30.52
C ARG A 100 0.34 0.27 29.28
N SER A 101 0.22 1.56 29.01
CA SER A 101 1.06 2.22 27.99
C SER A 101 2.50 2.33 28.44
N VAL A 102 3.44 2.21 27.51
CA VAL A 102 4.90 2.18 27.79
C VAL A 102 5.56 3.39 27.11
N PRO A 103 6.34 4.21 27.87
CA PRO A 103 7.15 5.26 27.26
C PRO A 103 8.34 4.64 26.49
N VAL A 104 8.54 5.10 25.24
CA VAL A 104 9.59 4.65 24.33
C VAL A 104 10.40 5.84 23.88
N SER A 105 11.66 5.89 24.28
CA SER A 105 12.60 6.88 23.75
C SER A 105 13.05 6.48 22.36
N TRP A 106 13.26 7.46 21.49
CA TRP A 106 13.78 7.26 20.16
C TRP A 106 14.87 8.28 19.84
N GLU A 107 15.79 7.89 18.99
CA GLU A 107 16.85 8.78 18.49
C GLU A 107 17.16 8.51 17.01
N VAL A 108 17.54 9.58 16.31
CA VAL A 108 17.98 9.57 14.92
C VAL A 108 19.36 10.19 14.85
N ALA A 109 20.29 9.53 14.17
CA ALA A 109 21.65 9.97 13.99
C ALA A 109 22.02 10.09 12.51
N ALA A 110 23.03 10.91 12.22
CA ALA A 110 23.59 11.07 10.89
C ALA A 110 24.76 10.09 10.62
N ASP A 111 24.96 9.10 11.47
CA ASP A 111 25.98 8.05 11.33
C ASP A 111 25.54 6.76 12.05
N PRO A 112 25.97 5.58 11.55
CA PRO A 112 25.57 4.29 12.12
C PRO A 112 26.05 4.03 13.54
N GLY A 113 27.06 4.76 14.00
CA GLY A 113 27.58 4.67 15.37
C GLY A 113 26.85 5.55 16.37
N PHE A 114 25.82 6.28 15.96
CA PHE A 114 25.04 7.22 16.81
C PHE A 114 25.89 8.27 17.52
N ARG A 115 27.01 8.70 16.92
CA ARG A 115 27.88 9.74 17.45
C ARG A 115 27.32 11.13 17.20
N ARG A 116 26.55 11.32 16.14
CA ARG A 116 25.94 12.59 15.75
C ARG A 116 24.41 12.44 15.74
N THR A 117 23.81 12.42 16.92
CA THR A 117 22.35 12.45 17.07
C THR A 117 21.80 13.78 16.52
N VAL A 118 20.86 13.72 15.59
CA VAL A 118 20.22 14.88 14.97
C VAL A 118 18.81 15.15 15.50
N ARG A 119 18.10 14.11 15.93
CA ARG A 119 16.77 14.19 16.54
C ARG A 119 16.64 13.14 17.64
N ARG A 120 15.84 13.42 18.64
CA ARG A 120 15.47 12.47 19.71
C ARG A 120 14.16 12.91 20.36
N GLY A 121 13.48 11.99 21.00
CA GLY A 121 12.26 12.25 21.73
C GLY A 121 11.74 11.04 22.47
N VAL A 122 10.52 11.16 22.96
CA VAL A 122 9.78 10.09 23.62
C VAL A 122 8.42 9.98 22.96
N ALA A 123 8.01 8.76 22.64
CA ALA A 123 6.67 8.40 22.21
C ALA A 123 6.04 7.47 23.25
N VAL A 124 4.74 7.27 23.16
CA VAL A 124 4.03 6.37 24.06
C VAL A 124 3.48 5.20 23.23
N ALA A 125 3.88 3.99 23.57
CA ALA A 125 3.30 2.76 23.05
C ALA A 125 2.00 2.48 23.81
N GLU A 126 0.86 2.86 23.21
CA GLU A 126 -0.46 2.76 23.83
C GLU A 126 -1.01 1.32 23.75
N ALA A 127 -1.50 0.79 24.87
CA ALA A 127 -2.08 -0.57 24.92
C ALA A 127 -3.28 -0.72 23.95
N GLY A 128 -4.14 0.30 23.86
CA GLY A 128 -5.29 0.29 22.94
C GLY A 128 -4.91 0.25 21.46
N ARG A 129 -3.65 0.58 21.13
CA ARG A 129 -3.06 0.50 19.78
C ARG A 129 -2.04 -0.62 19.65
N GLY A 130 -2.24 -1.73 20.38
CA GLY A 130 -1.35 -2.89 20.33
C GLY A 130 0.10 -2.58 20.69
N HIS A 131 0.36 -1.51 21.45
CA HIS A 131 1.69 -1.01 21.79
C HIS A 131 2.56 -0.62 20.58
N SER A 132 1.93 -0.25 19.45
CA SER A 132 2.66 0.29 18.29
C SER A 132 3.14 1.73 18.56
N VAL A 133 4.25 2.08 17.94
CA VAL A 133 4.88 3.40 18.01
C VAL A 133 5.06 3.93 16.59
N HIS A 134 4.52 5.12 16.33
CA HIS A 134 4.74 5.86 15.10
C HIS A 134 5.31 7.22 15.45
N VAL A 135 6.46 7.55 14.87
CA VAL A 135 7.11 8.85 15.07
C VAL A 135 7.34 9.54 13.74
N ASP A 136 6.59 10.59 13.45
CA ASP A 136 6.85 11.44 12.29
C ASP A 136 8.01 12.40 12.61
N VAL A 137 9.23 11.97 12.30
CA VAL A 137 10.46 12.74 12.55
C VAL A 137 10.61 13.80 11.48
N ARG A 138 10.56 15.07 11.88
CA ARG A 138 10.63 16.23 10.98
C ARG A 138 11.91 17.05 11.14
N GLY A 139 12.17 17.93 10.16
CA GLY A 139 13.32 18.83 10.16
C GLY A 139 14.63 18.11 9.87
N LEU A 140 14.57 17.02 9.12
CA LEU A 140 15.73 16.34 8.55
C LEU A 140 16.19 17.07 7.27
N GLN A 141 17.43 16.80 6.82
CA GLN A 141 17.91 17.30 5.53
C GLN A 141 17.47 16.38 4.40
N PRO A 142 17.12 16.90 3.22
CA PRO A 142 16.66 16.10 2.11
C PRO A 142 17.77 15.28 1.43
N GLY A 143 17.37 14.11 0.89
CA GLY A 143 18.26 13.22 0.14
C GLY A 143 19.39 12.61 0.98
N ARG A 144 19.17 12.40 2.27
CA ARG A 144 20.20 11.95 3.19
C ARG A 144 19.82 10.68 3.92
N ASP A 145 20.83 9.86 4.20
CA ASP A 145 20.73 8.69 5.06
C ASP A 145 20.79 9.10 6.53
N TYR A 146 20.00 8.37 7.32
CA TYR A 146 19.96 8.46 8.78
C TYR A 146 19.84 7.07 9.37
N TRP A 147 20.24 6.94 10.64
CA TRP A 147 20.11 5.72 11.44
C TRP A 147 19.22 6.03 12.64
N TYR A 148 18.38 5.09 13.00
CA TYR A 148 17.43 5.27 14.10
C TYR A 148 17.35 4.02 14.97
N ARG A 149 16.93 4.21 16.23
CA ARG A 149 16.66 3.14 17.18
C ARG A 149 15.72 3.61 18.26
N PHE A 150 15.14 2.64 18.98
CA PHE A 150 14.22 2.87 20.08
C PHE A 150 14.76 2.28 21.38
N ARG A 151 14.25 2.77 22.51
CA ARG A 151 14.57 2.27 23.84
C ARG A 151 13.29 2.20 24.69
N ALA A 152 12.99 1.02 25.26
CA ALA A 152 11.94 0.79 26.24
C ALA A 152 12.55 0.25 27.54
N GLY A 153 12.55 1.06 28.61
CA GLY A 153 13.28 0.74 29.83
C GLY A 153 14.78 0.55 29.56
N ARG A 154 15.30 -0.65 29.91
CA ARG A 154 16.69 -1.03 29.67
C ARG A 154 16.98 -1.60 28.27
N HIS A 155 15.93 -1.97 27.54
CA HIS A 155 16.06 -2.65 26.25
C HIS A 155 16.25 -1.65 25.11
N LEU A 156 17.16 -1.97 24.21
CA LEU A 156 17.47 -1.19 23.02
C LEU A 156 17.09 -2.01 21.79
N SER A 157 16.34 -1.40 20.86
CA SER A 157 15.99 -2.05 19.60
C SER A 157 17.21 -2.29 18.70
N PRO A 158 17.09 -3.14 17.67
CA PRO A 158 17.98 -3.06 16.53
C PRO A 158 18.05 -1.63 15.98
N ALA A 159 19.15 -1.30 15.30
CA ALA A 159 19.26 -0.04 14.56
C ALA A 159 18.69 -0.23 13.15
N GLY A 160 17.88 0.73 12.70
CA GLY A 160 17.46 0.81 11.31
C GLY A 160 18.16 1.95 10.58
N ARG A 161 18.33 1.80 9.25
CA ARG A 161 18.70 2.87 8.32
C ARG A 161 17.43 3.41 7.66
N THR A 162 17.40 4.69 7.41
CA THR A 162 16.33 5.34 6.64
C THR A 162 16.93 6.42 5.75
N ARG A 163 16.15 6.90 4.77
CA ARG A 163 16.55 7.94 3.85
C ARG A 163 15.41 8.91 3.61
N THR A 164 15.71 10.21 3.62
CA THR A 164 14.74 11.24 3.20
C THR A 164 14.68 11.34 1.67
N ALA A 165 13.51 11.72 1.15
CA ALA A 165 13.38 12.03 -0.27
C ALA A 165 14.24 13.26 -0.65
N PRO A 166 14.64 13.42 -1.92
CA PRO A 166 15.25 14.63 -2.42
C PRO A 166 14.33 15.85 -2.20
N ALA A 167 14.93 17.04 -2.11
CA ALA A 167 14.16 18.28 -1.96
C ALA A 167 13.18 18.49 -3.13
N ALA A 168 12.06 19.15 -2.86
CA ALA A 168 11.17 19.60 -3.92
C ALA A 168 11.93 20.47 -4.93
N GLY A 169 11.81 20.14 -6.23
CA GLY A 169 12.53 20.81 -7.30
C GLY A 169 14.02 20.48 -7.41
N ALA A 170 14.56 19.60 -6.58
CA ALA A 170 15.90 19.04 -6.82
C ALA A 170 15.91 18.18 -8.08
N HIS A 171 17.09 18.06 -8.68
CA HIS A 171 17.35 17.30 -9.91
C HIS A 171 18.20 16.05 -9.61
N PRO A 172 17.66 15.03 -8.95
CA PRO A 172 18.45 13.83 -8.68
C PRO A 172 18.83 13.16 -10.00
N GLY A 173 20.09 12.74 -10.08
CA GLY A 173 20.61 12.05 -11.27
C GLY A 173 20.15 10.59 -11.35
N ARG A 174 19.76 9.99 -10.21
CA ARG A 174 19.41 8.57 -10.10
C ARG A 174 18.52 8.32 -8.89
N LEU A 175 17.65 7.31 -9.02
CA LEU A 175 16.83 6.75 -7.94
C LEU A 175 16.76 5.23 -8.10
N ARG A 176 16.92 4.49 -7.01
CA ARG A 176 16.80 3.02 -6.98
C ARG A 176 15.69 2.60 -6.03
N LEU A 177 14.77 1.78 -6.53
CA LEU A 177 13.67 1.26 -5.74
C LEU A 177 13.63 -0.27 -5.81
N GLY A 178 13.24 -0.90 -4.70
CA GLY A 178 12.79 -2.29 -4.70
C GLY A 178 11.26 -2.32 -4.79
N VAL A 179 10.68 -3.28 -5.53
CA VAL A 179 9.23 -3.50 -5.56
C VAL A 179 8.96 -4.93 -5.16
N VAL A 180 8.10 -5.11 -4.16
CA VAL A 180 7.75 -6.41 -3.57
C VAL A 180 6.25 -6.49 -3.32
N ASN A 181 5.70 -7.71 -3.31
CA ASN A 181 4.30 -8.01 -3.00
C ASN A 181 4.13 -9.49 -2.66
N CYS A 182 2.96 -9.87 -2.16
CA CYS A 182 2.47 -11.25 -2.08
C CYS A 182 3.46 -12.18 -1.36
N GLN A 183 3.61 -11.96 -0.04
CA GLN A 183 4.55 -12.68 0.80
C GLN A 183 3.87 -13.74 1.66
N ASP A 184 3.25 -14.75 1.04
CA ASP A 184 2.57 -15.81 1.78
C ASP A 184 3.53 -16.56 2.69
N TRP A 185 3.24 -16.56 4.00
CA TRP A 185 4.04 -17.22 5.03
C TRP A 185 4.14 -18.73 4.85
N GLN A 186 3.06 -19.33 4.39
CA GLN A 186 2.91 -20.78 4.33
C GLN A 186 3.66 -21.39 3.16
N ASN A 187 3.81 -20.64 2.07
CA ASN A 187 4.34 -21.15 0.82
C ASN A 187 5.86 -21.24 0.77
N GLY A 188 6.56 -20.71 1.78
CA GLY A 188 8.00 -20.86 1.85
C GLY A 188 8.73 -19.81 2.68
N TYR A 189 10.04 -19.82 2.55
CA TYR A 189 10.92 -18.84 3.16
C TYR A 189 11.11 -17.62 2.27
N TRP A 190 11.70 -16.56 2.81
CA TRP A 190 11.84 -15.28 2.13
C TRP A 190 13.30 -14.87 1.86
N PRO A 191 14.10 -15.71 1.13
CA PRO A 191 15.46 -15.32 0.76
C PRO A 191 15.51 -14.07 -0.12
N ALA A 192 14.40 -13.72 -0.80
CA ALA A 192 14.24 -12.48 -1.54
C ALA A 192 14.48 -11.25 -0.66
N TYR A 193 14.00 -11.24 0.59
CA TYR A 193 14.23 -10.11 1.51
C TYR A 193 15.67 -10.02 2.00
N THR A 194 16.34 -11.15 2.20
CA THR A 194 17.78 -11.15 2.51
C THR A 194 18.58 -10.50 1.39
N ALA A 195 18.27 -10.83 0.14
CA ALA A 195 18.92 -10.24 -1.01
C ALA A 195 18.54 -8.77 -1.21
N LEU A 196 17.25 -8.43 -1.06
CA LEU A 196 16.77 -7.04 -1.13
C LEU A 196 17.49 -6.14 -0.12
N ALA A 197 17.67 -6.62 1.13
CA ALA A 197 18.36 -5.87 2.18
C ALA A 197 19.84 -5.59 1.86
N ALA A 198 20.45 -6.38 0.98
CA ALA A 198 21.83 -6.22 0.53
C ALA A 198 21.97 -5.31 -0.72
N GLU A 199 20.86 -4.93 -1.37
CA GLU A 199 20.88 -4.00 -2.49
C GLU A 199 21.19 -2.56 -2.04
N ASP A 200 21.59 -1.70 -2.98
CA ASP A 200 21.75 -0.26 -2.74
C ASP A 200 20.50 0.48 -3.21
N LEU A 201 19.48 0.56 -2.34
CA LEU A 201 18.20 1.16 -2.64
C LEU A 201 17.95 2.46 -1.85
N ASP A 202 17.15 3.33 -2.43
CA ASP A 202 16.64 4.55 -1.79
C ASP A 202 15.36 4.28 -0.99
N ALA A 203 14.50 3.38 -1.48
CA ALA A 203 13.27 2.96 -0.81
C ALA A 203 12.77 1.61 -1.34
N VAL A 204 11.84 1.00 -0.61
CA VAL A 204 11.08 -0.18 -1.03
C VAL A 204 9.62 0.19 -1.17
N VAL A 205 8.97 -0.27 -2.26
CA VAL A 205 7.53 -0.17 -2.49
C VAL A 205 6.93 -1.55 -2.31
N HIS A 206 5.96 -1.69 -1.41
CA HIS A 206 5.20 -2.92 -1.20
C HIS A 206 3.78 -2.72 -1.73
N LEU A 207 3.36 -3.57 -2.65
CA LEU A 207 2.13 -3.37 -3.42
C LEU A 207 0.92 -4.17 -2.89
N GLY A 208 1.03 -4.76 -1.71
CA GLY A 208 -0.07 -5.49 -1.09
C GLY A 208 0.24 -6.96 -0.84
N ASP A 209 -0.70 -7.66 -0.21
CA ASP A 209 -0.54 -9.03 0.29
C ASP A 209 0.67 -9.16 1.23
N TYR A 210 0.70 -8.24 2.19
CA TYR A 210 1.70 -8.30 3.25
C TYR A 210 1.41 -9.42 4.24
N ILE A 211 0.14 -9.79 4.40
CA ILE A 211 -0.32 -10.99 5.11
C ILE A 211 -1.35 -11.72 4.25
N TYR A 212 -1.66 -12.95 4.62
CA TYR A 212 -2.77 -13.72 4.09
C TYR A 212 -3.69 -14.12 5.25
N GLU A 213 -4.99 -13.94 5.08
CA GLU A 213 -6.02 -14.17 6.11
C GLU A 213 -6.29 -15.65 6.33
N THR A 214 -6.07 -16.47 5.29
CA THR A 214 -6.34 -17.92 5.35
C THR A 214 -5.42 -18.66 6.30
N ASP A 215 -5.90 -19.84 6.80
CA ASP A 215 -5.14 -20.67 7.73
C ASP A 215 -3.92 -21.32 7.04
N PRO A 216 -2.77 -21.32 7.69
CA PRO A 216 -1.57 -21.93 7.16
C PRO A 216 -1.70 -23.45 6.95
N ARG A 217 -1.89 -23.86 5.71
CA ARG A 217 -1.80 -25.26 5.28
C ARG A 217 -0.44 -25.59 4.66
N GLY A 218 0.60 -24.94 5.17
CA GLY A 218 1.90 -24.88 4.55
C GLY A 218 2.63 -26.21 4.48
N GLN A 219 3.50 -26.32 3.48
CA GLN A 219 4.39 -27.47 3.24
C GLN A 219 5.58 -27.49 4.22
N TYR A 220 5.80 -26.42 4.99
CA TYR A 220 6.99 -26.23 5.84
C TYR A 220 6.59 -26.25 7.30
N PRO A 221 7.01 -27.26 8.11
CA PRO A 221 6.56 -27.44 9.49
C PRO A 221 6.85 -26.27 10.42
N ASP A 222 7.92 -25.53 10.20
CA ASP A 222 8.29 -24.34 10.97
C ASP A 222 7.62 -23.04 10.47
N ARG A 223 6.84 -23.12 9.40
CA ARG A 223 5.93 -22.09 8.90
C ARG A 223 4.46 -22.37 9.24
N LEU A 224 4.17 -23.56 9.81
CA LEU A 224 2.85 -23.88 10.32
C LEU A 224 2.70 -23.23 11.70
N HIS A 225 2.09 -22.07 11.74
CA HIS A 225 1.70 -21.44 12.99
C HIS A 225 0.24 -20.99 12.90
N THR A 226 -0.63 -21.80 13.52
CA THR A 226 -1.99 -21.33 13.79
C THR A 226 -1.91 -20.25 14.86
N THR A 227 -2.56 -19.12 14.65
CA THR A 227 -2.69 -18.13 15.72
C THR A 227 -3.45 -18.76 16.88
N PRO A 228 -2.97 -18.67 18.14
CA PRO A 228 -3.56 -19.38 19.28
C PRO A 228 -5.01 -19.03 19.56
N GLU A 229 -5.48 -17.90 19.05
CA GLU A 229 -6.78 -17.33 19.41
C GLU A 229 -7.93 -17.96 18.65
N THR A 230 -7.68 -18.58 17.50
CA THR A 230 -8.74 -19.19 16.68
C THR A 230 -8.26 -20.47 15.96
N PRO A 231 -8.03 -21.59 16.69
CA PRO A 231 -7.67 -22.84 16.03
C PRO A 231 -8.80 -23.31 15.11
N GLY A 232 -8.50 -23.50 13.81
CA GLY A 232 -9.43 -24.05 12.83
C GLY A 232 -10.43 -23.06 12.26
N ILE A 233 -10.21 -21.76 12.38
CA ILE A 233 -10.90 -20.76 11.57
C ILE A 233 -10.04 -20.46 10.34
N ASP A 234 -10.60 -20.73 9.19
CA ASP A 234 -9.92 -20.53 7.89
C ASP A 234 -9.74 -19.03 7.54
N GLN A 235 -10.26 -18.10 8.35
CA GLN A 235 -10.24 -16.67 8.10
C GLN A 235 -10.00 -15.83 9.36
N LEU A 236 -9.40 -14.66 9.21
CA LEU A 236 -9.24 -13.67 10.27
C LEU A 236 -10.52 -12.83 10.39
N LEU A 237 -11.02 -12.61 11.61
CA LEU A 237 -12.26 -11.91 11.85
C LEU A 237 -12.13 -10.74 12.82
N THR A 238 -11.24 -10.89 13.79
CA THR A 238 -11.12 -9.94 14.89
C THR A 238 -9.81 -9.16 14.81
N LEU A 239 -9.79 -8.01 15.48
CA LEU A 239 -8.55 -7.23 15.62
C LEU A 239 -7.41 -8.06 16.24
N ALA A 240 -7.73 -9.00 17.13
CA ALA A 240 -6.72 -9.86 17.76
C ALA A 240 -6.12 -10.81 16.72
N ASP A 241 -6.95 -11.41 15.86
CA ASP A 241 -6.51 -12.32 14.80
C ASP A 241 -5.59 -11.61 13.81
N TYR A 242 -6.00 -10.44 13.29
CA TYR A 242 -5.17 -9.63 12.38
C TYR A 242 -3.86 -9.18 13.03
N ARG A 243 -3.89 -8.78 14.32
CA ARG A 243 -2.66 -8.41 15.05
C ARG A 243 -1.70 -9.59 15.20
N ALA A 244 -2.21 -10.78 15.50
CA ALA A 244 -1.43 -11.99 15.61
C ALA A 244 -0.84 -12.41 14.27
N ARG A 245 -1.63 -12.33 13.18
CA ARG A 245 -1.16 -12.64 11.83
C ARG A 245 -0.06 -11.68 11.38
N HIS A 246 -0.22 -10.38 11.53
CA HIS A 246 0.85 -9.43 11.26
C HIS A 246 2.09 -9.67 12.13
N ALA A 247 1.91 -9.99 13.40
CA ALA A 247 3.02 -10.31 14.30
C ALA A 247 3.78 -11.55 13.82
N LEU A 248 3.07 -12.62 13.41
CA LEU A 248 3.66 -13.82 12.84
C LEU A 248 4.60 -13.47 11.67
N TYR A 249 4.13 -12.74 10.67
CA TYR A 249 4.92 -12.35 9.50
C TYR A 249 6.15 -11.50 9.90
N LYS A 250 5.98 -10.58 10.83
CA LYS A 250 7.07 -9.73 11.33
C LYS A 250 8.07 -10.46 12.24
N THR A 251 7.86 -11.73 12.59
CA THR A 251 8.90 -12.53 13.25
C THR A 251 9.98 -13.01 12.30
N ASP A 252 9.77 -12.96 10.98
CA ASP A 252 10.76 -13.39 10.00
C ASP A 252 11.98 -12.47 9.99
N PRO A 253 13.19 -13.00 10.23
CA PRO A 253 14.40 -12.18 10.32
C PRO A 253 14.82 -11.53 9.00
N ALA A 254 14.51 -12.15 7.83
CA ALA A 254 14.80 -11.57 6.54
C ALA A 254 13.91 -10.35 6.27
N LEU A 255 12.61 -10.43 6.60
CA LEU A 255 11.69 -9.31 6.51
C LEU A 255 12.09 -8.17 7.47
N GLN A 256 12.46 -8.49 8.73
CA GLN A 256 12.97 -7.50 9.68
C GLN A 256 14.22 -6.80 9.16
N GLY A 257 15.14 -7.56 8.56
CA GLY A 257 16.35 -7.02 7.94
C GLY A 257 16.04 -6.05 6.80
N ALA A 258 15.11 -6.39 5.92
CA ALA A 258 14.67 -5.53 4.82
C ALA A 258 13.96 -4.25 5.32
N HIS A 259 13.11 -4.34 6.35
CA HIS A 259 12.50 -3.17 6.98
C HIS A 259 13.51 -2.26 7.67
N ALA A 260 14.53 -2.84 8.29
CA ALA A 260 15.58 -2.07 8.96
C ALA A 260 16.54 -1.39 7.96
N ALA A 261 16.65 -1.89 6.72
CA ALA A 261 17.61 -1.40 5.74
C ALA A 261 17.14 -0.15 4.98
N PHE A 262 15.82 0.03 4.77
CA PHE A 262 15.27 1.05 3.89
C PHE A 262 13.98 1.67 4.43
N PRO A 263 13.60 2.89 4.01
CA PRO A 263 12.24 3.38 4.18
C PRO A 263 11.29 2.66 3.20
N TRP A 264 10.10 2.28 3.70
CA TRP A 264 9.08 1.58 2.93
C TRP A 264 7.91 2.49 2.58
N ILE A 265 7.37 2.30 1.39
CA ILE A 265 6.13 2.88 0.91
C ILE A 265 5.19 1.72 0.67
N VAL A 266 4.23 1.51 1.56
CA VAL A 266 3.39 0.32 1.57
C VAL A 266 1.96 0.65 1.14
N THR A 267 1.31 -0.25 0.46
CA THR A 267 -0.14 -0.28 0.28
C THR A 267 -0.63 -1.68 0.56
N TRP A 268 -1.91 -1.83 0.87
CA TRP A 268 -2.55 -3.14 0.96
C TRP A 268 -3.08 -3.60 -0.40
N ASP A 269 -3.41 -4.89 -0.49
CA ASP A 269 -4.31 -5.43 -1.49
C ASP A 269 -5.53 -6.08 -0.78
N ASP A 270 -6.01 -7.20 -1.23
CA ASP A 270 -7.18 -7.88 -0.67
C ASP A 270 -6.86 -8.69 0.58
N HIS A 271 -5.82 -9.50 0.57
CA HIS A 271 -5.47 -10.42 1.66
C HIS A 271 -5.13 -9.75 3.00
N GLU A 272 -4.95 -8.43 3.03
CA GLU A 272 -4.90 -7.69 4.29
C GLU A 272 -6.28 -7.61 4.97
N VAL A 273 -7.36 -7.93 4.26
CA VAL A 273 -8.74 -7.99 4.75
C VAL A 273 -9.33 -9.36 4.44
N GLU A 274 -9.66 -9.62 3.16
CA GLU A 274 -10.35 -10.77 2.64
C GLU A 274 -10.08 -10.91 1.14
N ASN A 275 -9.84 -12.14 0.66
CA ASN A 275 -9.59 -12.41 -0.75
C ASN A 275 -10.62 -11.73 -1.66
N ASN A 276 -10.14 -11.05 -2.68
CA ASN A 276 -10.92 -10.38 -3.74
C ASN A 276 -12.06 -9.44 -3.28
N TYR A 277 -12.09 -8.99 -2.01
CA TYR A 277 -13.15 -8.08 -1.57
C TYR A 277 -13.22 -6.80 -2.41
N ALA A 278 -14.44 -6.34 -2.66
CA ALA A 278 -14.72 -5.14 -3.44
C ALA A 278 -15.49 -4.10 -2.61
N GLY A 279 -14.77 -3.13 -2.05
CA GLY A 279 -15.39 -2.14 -1.18
C GLY A 279 -15.96 -2.75 0.10
N LEU A 280 -17.27 -2.96 0.17
CA LEU A 280 -17.97 -3.69 1.24
C LEU A 280 -18.77 -4.87 0.68
N VAL A 281 -18.31 -5.44 -0.41
CA VAL A 281 -18.80 -6.68 -0.98
C VAL A 281 -17.74 -7.73 -0.75
N ASP A 282 -18.16 -8.81 -0.13
CA ASP A 282 -17.37 -9.98 0.20
C ASP A 282 -17.34 -10.94 -0.99
N GLU A 283 -16.27 -11.70 -1.17
CA GLU A 283 -16.22 -12.74 -2.19
C GLU A 283 -16.96 -14.00 -1.73
N ILE A 284 -17.56 -14.75 -2.69
CA ILE A 284 -18.22 -16.03 -2.40
C ILE A 284 -17.21 -17.19 -2.42
N ASP A 285 -16.18 -17.15 -1.68
CA ASP A 285 -15.26 -18.27 -1.51
C ASP A 285 -15.54 -19.04 -0.20
N ASP A 286 -16.12 -18.39 0.79
CA ASP A 286 -16.59 -19.03 1.99
C ASP A 286 -18.07 -19.45 1.86
N THR A 287 -18.38 -20.66 2.27
CA THR A 287 -19.74 -21.20 2.22
C THR A 287 -20.60 -20.76 3.41
N GLY A 288 -20.17 -19.76 4.17
CA GLY A 288 -20.80 -19.33 5.42
C GLY A 288 -21.93 -18.32 5.24
N ALA A 289 -22.76 -18.15 6.29
CA ALA A 289 -23.86 -17.20 6.35
C ALA A 289 -23.41 -15.72 6.43
N ARG A 290 -22.10 -15.43 6.39
CA ARG A 290 -21.54 -14.08 6.45
C ARG A 290 -21.55 -13.36 5.12
N HIS A 291 -21.72 -14.13 4.11
CA HIS A 291 -21.76 -13.75 2.72
C HIS A 291 -22.73 -12.59 2.51
N GLN A 292 -22.21 -11.47 2.03
CA GLN A 292 -22.95 -10.22 1.80
C GLN A 292 -23.54 -9.53 3.07
N ASP A 293 -23.12 -9.88 4.29
CA ASP A 293 -23.35 -9.01 5.44
C ASP A 293 -22.37 -7.83 5.43
N THR A 294 -22.73 -6.78 4.69
CA THR A 294 -21.97 -5.53 4.59
C THR A 294 -21.54 -4.98 5.95
N ALA A 295 -22.34 -5.18 7.01
CA ALA A 295 -22.00 -4.71 8.35
C ALA A 295 -20.97 -5.61 9.02
N ALA A 296 -20.95 -6.91 8.72
CA ALA A 296 -19.92 -7.83 9.19
C ALA A 296 -18.58 -7.49 8.53
N LEU A 297 -18.53 -7.41 7.21
CA LEU A 297 -17.33 -7.05 6.45
C LEU A 297 -16.81 -5.65 6.84
N ALA A 298 -17.70 -4.67 7.11
CA ALA A 298 -17.26 -3.36 7.60
C ALA A 298 -16.55 -3.43 8.98
N ARG A 299 -16.99 -4.31 9.88
CA ARG A 299 -16.32 -4.54 11.18
C ARG A 299 -14.98 -5.24 11.01
N GLU A 300 -14.93 -6.22 10.17
CA GLU A 300 -13.74 -6.97 9.81
C GLU A 300 -12.70 -6.05 9.16
N ARG A 301 -13.08 -5.31 8.13
CA ARG A 301 -12.23 -4.31 7.47
C ARG A 301 -11.70 -3.26 8.44
N ALA A 302 -12.51 -2.81 9.40
CA ALA A 302 -12.06 -1.89 10.45
C ALA A 302 -10.99 -2.52 11.35
N ALA A 303 -11.12 -3.82 11.68
CA ALA A 303 -10.12 -4.56 12.45
C ALA A 303 -8.82 -4.75 11.66
N ALA A 304 -8.93 -5.17 10.41
CA ALA A 304 -7.83 -5.35 9.46
C ALA A 304 -7.03 -4.04 9.26
N TYR A 305 -7.71 -2.94 8.95
CA TYR A 305 -7.07 -1.64 8.74
C TYR A 305 -6.40 -1.10 10.00
N GLN A 306 -6.99 -1.34 11.17
CA GLN A 306 -6.35 -1.00 12.43
C GLN A 306 -5.06 -1.80 12.65
N ALA A 307 -5.11 -3.10 12.45
CA ALA A 307 -3.94 -3.96 12.59
C ALA A 307 -2.86 -3.61 11.56
N TYR A 308 -3.25 -3.33 10.31
CA TYR A 308 -2.32 -2.87 9.27
C TYR A 308 -1.60 -1.59 9.69
N TYR A 309 -2.35 -0.55 10.11
CA TYR A 309 -1.75 0.69 10.61
C TYR A 309 -0.80 0.43 11.78
N GLU A 310 -1.20 -0.40 12.73
CA GLU A 310 -0.39 -0.71 13.92
C GLU A 310 0.92 -1.44 13.59
N HIS A 311 1.04 -2.04 12.39
CA HIS A 311 2.23 -2.79 11.95
C HIS A 311 3.02 -2.14 10.83
N MET A 312 2.52 -1.06 10.23
CA MET A 312 3.17 -0.40 9.08
C MET A 312 3.66 1.00 9.43
N PRO A 313 4.80 1.45 8.86
CA PRO A 313 5.38 2.78 9.11
C PRO A 313 4.63 3.88 8.35
N LEU A 314 3.34 4.04 8.62
CA LEU A 314 2.44 4.97 7.94
C LEU A 314 2.35 6.32 8.64
N ARG A 315 2.31 7.40 7.85
CA ARG A 315 2.25 8.77 8.35
C ARG A 315 0.85 9.19 8.80
N ASN A 316 -0.17 8.83 8.02
CA ASN A 316 -1.54 9.19 8.34
C ASN A 316 -2.06 8.35 9.50
N PRO A 317 -2.52 8.96 10.61
CA PRO A 317 -3.04 8.19 11.72
C PRO A 317 -4.38 7.55 11.35
N TYR A 318 -4.52 6.27 11.70
CA TYR A 318 -5.79 5.56 11.56
C TYR A 318 -6.78 5.97 12.67
N ARG A 319 -8.04 6.16 12.30
CA ARG A 319 -9.14 6.38 13.25
C ARG A 319 -9.67 5.02 13.72
N THR A 320 -9.40 4.66 14.96
CA THR A 320 -9.81 3.40 15.57
C THR A 320 -11.28 3.06 15.28
N GLY A 321 -11.54 1.86 14.81
CA GLY A 321 -12.87 1.34 14.50
C GLY A 321 -13.49 1.89 13.22
N SER A 322 -12.75 2.64 12.40
CA SER A 322 -13.25 3.10 11.11
C SER A 322 -13.09 2.00 10.05
N PRO A 323 -14.13 1.66 9.28
CA PRO A 323 -13.96 0.80 8.12
C PRO A 323 -13.28 1.51 6.96
N ASP A 324 -13.04 2.82 7.07
CA ASP A 324 -12.41 3.63 6.03
C ASP A 324 -11.07 4.18 6.51
N TYR A 325 -10.07 4.01 5.65
CA TYR A 325 -8.74 4.57 5.88
C TYR A 325 -8.11 5.00 4.57
N ARG A 326 -7.95 6.31 4.37
CA ARG A 326 -7.34 6.84 3.15
C ARG A 326 -5.85 6.48 3.09
N LEU A 327 -5.51 5.47 2.31
CA LEU A 327 -4.14 4.99 2.11
C LEU A 327 -3.51 5.53 0.83
N TYR A 328 -4.28 5.80 -0.23
CA TYR A 328 -3.72 6.35 -1.46
C TYR A 328 -3.03 7.71 -1.22
N ARG A 329 -1.81 7.83 -1.68
CA ARG A 329 -0.93 8.97 -1.42
C ARG A 329 0.15 9.14 -2.48
N ARG A 330 0.93 10.21 -2.39
CA ARG A 330 1.92 10.57 -3.40
C ARG A 330 3.24 10.92 -2.78
N PHE A 331 4.33 10.52 -3.48
CA PHE A 331 5.70 10.86 -3.13
C PHE A 331 6.40 11.46 -4.34
N ASP A 332 7.10 12.57 -4.13
CA ASP A 332 7.93 13.20 -5.13
C ASP A 332 9.41 13.00 -4.77
N PHE A 333 10.18 12.45 -5.69
CA PHE A 333 11.63 12.31 -5.58
C PHE A 333 12.30 13.37 -6.46
N GLY A 334 12.31 14.61 -5.97
CA GLY A 334 12.71 15.78 -6.74
C GLY A 334 11.83 15.99 -7.96
N ASP A 335 12.44 16.29 -9.11
CA ASP A 335 11.78 16.32 -10.41
C ASP A 335 12.02 15.04 -11.25
N LEU A 336 12.71 14.05 -10.67
CA LEU A 336 13.00 12.81 -11.38
C LEU A 336 11.78 11.89 -11.42
N LEU A 337 11.12 11.66 -10.29
CA LEU A 337 10.05 10.68 -10.21
C LEU A 337 8.92 11.15 -9.30
N ARG A 338 7.70 11.00 -9.77
CA ARG A 338 6.46 11.11 -8.99
C ARG A 338 5.82 9.74 -8.85
N LEU A 339 5.69 9.25 -7.63
CA LEU A 339 5.05 7.99 -7.29
C LEU A 339 3.64 8.25 -6.76
N ASN A 340 2.62 7.78 -7.47
CA ASN A 340 1.23 7.79 -7.03
C ASN A 340 0.88 6.37 -6.57
N VAL A 341 0.70 6.18 -5.27
CA VAL A 341 0.29 4.92 -4.67
C VAL A 341 -1.22 4.89 -4.59
N LEU A 342 -1.84 3.88 -5.18
CA LEU A 342 -3.28 3.70 -5.21
C LEU A 342 -3.76 2.68 -4.18
N ASP A 343 -5.07 2.68 -4.00
CA ASP A 343 -5.85 1.69 -3.27
C ASP A 343 -6.94 1.19 -4.23
N THR A 344 -6.81 -0.02 -4.72
CA THR A 344 -7.70 -0.61 -5.70
C THR A 344 -8.73 -1.56 -5.10
N ARG A 345 -8.81 -1.67 -3.77
CA ARG A 345 -9.76 -2.54 -3.08
C ARG A 345 -10.87 -1.78 -2.37
N GLN A 346 -10.53 -0.80 -1.53
CA GLN A 346 -11.50 -0.09 -0.68
C GLN A 346 -12.58 0.67 -1.46
N TYR A 347 -12.25 1.15 -2.65
CA TYR A 347 -13.11 2.06 -3.43
C TYR A 347 -13.67 1.43 -4.71
N ARG A 348 -13.37 0.16 -4.97
CA ARG A 348 -13.83 -0.50 -6.20
C ARG A 348 -15.31 -0.87 -6.10
N THR A 349 -15.94 -0.92 -7.25
CA THR A 349 -17.20 -1.63 -7.41
C THR A 349 -16.94 -3.12 -7.51
N ASP A 350 -17.97 -3.91 -7.27
CA ASP A 350 -17.90 -5.34 -7.43
C ASP A 350 -17.45 -5.79 -8.84
N GLN A 351 -16.81 -6.94 -8.91
CA GLN A 351 -16.37 -7.55 -10.16
C GLN A 351 -17.58 -7.89 -11.06
N PRO A 352 -17.46 -7.76 -12.38
CA PRO A 352 -18.54 -8.16 -13.28
C PRO A 352 -18.70 -9.69 -13.32
N GLY A 353 -19.92 -10.17 -13.47
CA GLY A 353 -20.22 -11.62 -13.62
C GLY A 353 -20.52 -12.35 -12.32
N GLY A 354 -20.47 -11.68 -11.17
CA GLY A 354 -20.76 -12.25 -9.84
C GLY A 354 -19.50 -12.68 -9.08
N HIS A 355 -19.68 -12.99 -7.82
CA HIS A 355 -18.66 -13.05 -6.79
C HIS A 355 -17.80 -14.32 -6.75
N SER A 356 -18.01 -15.30 -7.59
CA SER A 356 -17.41 -16.62 -7.42
C SER A 356 -16.38 -17.02 -8.47
N GLN A 357 -15.99 -16.12 -9.36
CA GLN A 357 -15.06 -16.46 -10.44
C GLN A 357 -14.13 -15.28 -10.76
N ASP A 358 -12.87 -15.43 -10.45
CA ASP A 358 -11.82 -14.53 -10.95
C ASP A 358 -11.77 -14.50 -12.46
N PHE A 359 -12.09 -15.62 -13.11
CA PHE A 359 -12.01 -15.77 -14.54
C PHE A 359 -13.40 -15.86 -15.17
N GLY A 360 -13.63 -15.02 -16.15
CA GLY A 360 -14.89 -14.95 -16.89
C GLY A 360 -14.72 -14.52 -18.32
N PRO A 361 -15.86 -14.43 -19.06
CA PRO A 361 -15.87 -13.94 -20.42
C PRO A 361 -15.29 -12.54 -20.54
N VAL A 362 -14.43 -12.31 -21.51
CA VAL A 362 -13.87 -10.98 -21.81
C VAL A 362 -14.97 -9.92 -21.99
N ALA A 363 -16.12 -10.32 -22.52
CA ALA A 363 -17.26 -9.42 -22.76
C ALA A 363 -17.81 -8.78 -21.46
N ASP A 364 -17.69 -9.47 -20.32
CA ASP A 364 -18.21 -8.96 -19.04
C ASP A 364 -17.40 -7.75 -18.56
N GLY A 365 -16.06 -7.82 -18.66
CA GLY A 365 -15.20 -6.68 -18.37
C GLY A 365 -15.37 -5.51 -19.36
N LEU A 366 -15.49 -5.80 -20.66
CA LEU A 366 -15.76 -4.79 -21.68
C LEU A 366 -17.12 -4.09 -21.48
N GLY A 367 -18.11 -4.83 -21.00
CA GLY A 367 -19.47 -4.33 -20.72
C GLY A 367 -19.61 -3.58 -19.40
N ASN A 368 -18.63 -3.62 -18.50
CA ASN A 368 -18.69 -3.03 -17.16
C ASN A 368 -18.53 -1.50 -17.18
N THR A 369 -19.49 -0.80 -17.81
CA THR A 369 -19.42 0.67 -17.99
C THR A 369 -19.53 1.48 -16.70
N ALA A 370 -20.18 0.91 -15.67
CA ALA A 370 -20.32 1.52 -14.34
C ALA A 370 -19.18 1.18 -13.40
N GLY A 371 -18.33 0.19 -13.77
CA GLY A 371 -17.25 -0.30 -12.95
C GLY A 371 -16.13 0.71 -12.73
N THR A 372 -15.56 0.66 -11.53
CA THR A 372 -14.38 1.44 -11.15
C THR A 372 -13.53 0.68 -10.14
N LEU A 373 -12.20 0.70 -10.32
CA LEU A 373 -11.24 0.17 -9.34
C LEU A 373 -10.85 1.21 -8.28
N THR A 374 -10.91 2.48 -8.62
CA THR A 374 -10.34 3.56 -7.77
C THR A 374 -11.41 4.42 -7.13
N GLY A 375 -12.67 4.30 -7.54
CA GLY A 375 -13.70 5.25 -7.17
C GLY A 375 -13.44 6.67 -7.73
N ALA A 376 -14.47 7.49 -7.76
CA ALA A 376 -14.43 8.81 -8.41
C ALA A 376 -13.44 9.79 -7.76
N GLU A 377 -13.36 9.81 -6.43
CA GLU A 377 -12.51 10.78 -5.74
C GLU A 377 -11.02 10.44 -5.87
N GLN A 378 -10.63 9.19 -5.81
CA GLN A 378 -9.25 8.77 -6.03
C GLN A 378 -8.83 8.97 -7.49
N GLU A 379 -9.71 8.61 -8.47
CA GLU A 379 -9.44 8.87 -9.88
C GLU A 379 -9.22 10.37 -10.14
N LYS A 380 -10.07 11.24 -9.60
CA LYS A 380 -9.93 12.68 -9.70
C LYS A 380 -8.63 13.20 -9.05
N TRP A 381 -8.26 12.66 -7.89
CA TRP A 381 -7.00 12.98 -7.22
C TRP A 381 -5.79 12.55 -8.06
N LEU A 382 -5.83 11.34 -8.63
CA LEU A 382 -4.77 10.82 -9.50
C LEU A 382 -4.59 11.70 -10.73
N ARG A 383 -5.68 11.97 -11.47
CA ARG A 383 -5.66 12.79 -12.69
C ARG A 383 -5.14 14.21 -12.43
N ARG A 384 -5.59 14.86 -11.35
CA ARG A 384 -5.05 16.19 -10.96
C ARG A 384 -3.54 16.14 -10.71
N GLY A 385 -3.07 15.10 -10.05
CA GLY A 385 -1.67 14.96 -9.74
C GLY A 385 -0.80 14.71 -10.96
N LEU A 386 -1.28 13.91 -11.89
CA LEU A 386 -0.57 13.61 -13.14
C LEU A 386 -0.57 14.82 -14.07
N SER A 387 -1.70 15.53 -14.26
CA SER A 387 -1.77 16.76 -15.07
C SER A 387 -0.84 17.87 -14.57
N GLY A 388 -0.63 17.96 -13.25
CA GLY A 388 0.25 18.97 -12.65
C GLY A 388 1.69 18.49 -12.44
N SER A 389 2.05 17.30 -12.91
CA SER A 389 3.37 16.74 -12.71
C SER A 389 4.42 17.42 -13.58
N ARG A 390 5.57 17.71 -12.96
CA ARG A 390 6.80 18.13 -13.64
C ARG A 390 7.90 17.06 -13.55
N ALA A 391 7.55 15.91 -12.98
CA ALA A 391 8.49 14.81 -12.86
C ALA A 391 8.81 14.21 -14.24
N ARG A 392 10.06 13.77 -14.39
CA ARG A 392 10.51 13.08 -15.61
C ARG A 392 9.76 11.77 -15.80
N TRP A 393 9.51 11.03 -14.70
CA TRP A 393 8.79 9.76 -14.66
C TRP A 393 7.55 9.89 -13.78
N ASN A 394 6.42 9.39 -14.25
CA ASN A 394 5.15 9.42 -13.53
C ASN A 394 4.68 8.00 -13.28
N VAL A 395 4.77 7.56 -12.03
CA VAL A 395 4.50 6.18 -11.64
C VAL A 395 3.13 6.07 -11.02
N ILE A 396 2.40 5.05 -11.45
CA ILE A 396 1.17 4.56 -10.82
C ILE A 396 1.54 3.22 -10.17
N ALA A 397 1.74 3.22 -8.85
CA ALA A 397 1.99 2.02 -8.07
C ALA A 397 0.66 1.55 -7.48
N GLN A 398 0.24 0.36 -7.86
CA GLN A 398 -1.06 -0.17 -7.51
C GLN A 398 -1.01 -1.71 -7.45
N GLN A 399 -2.10 -2.34 -7.08
CA GLN A 399 -2.13 -3.75 -6.74
C GLN A 399 -2.24 -4.62 -7.99
N VAL A 400 -3.36 -4.55 -8.67
CA VAL A 400 -3.81 -5.47 -9.72
C VAL A 400 -3.29 -5.11 -11.11
N MET A 401 -3.09 -6.08 -11.97
CA MET A 401 -2.51 -5.89 -13.30
C MET A 401 -3.39 -5.07 -14.25
N MET A 402 -2.81 -4.05 -14.90
CA MET A 402 -3.52 -3.17 -15.86
C MET A 402 -3.45 -3.68 -17.30
N SER A 403 -2.45 -4.46 -17.64
CA SER A 403 -2.33 -5.08 -18.95
C SER A 403 -3.45 -6.09 -19.14
N GLN A 404 -4.17 -5.98 -20.24
CA GLN A 404 -5.24 -6.90 -20.55
C GLN A 404 -4.68 -8.25 -21.00
N ILE A 405 -4.93 -9.29 -20.23
CA ILE A 405 -4.45 -10.64 -20.52
C ILE A 405 -5.61 -11.54 -20.94
N ARG A 406 -5.37 -12.29 -21.99
CA ARG A 406 -6.27 -13.34 -22.47
C ARG A 406 -5.70 -14.68 -22.05
N PHE A 407 -6.46 -15.42 -21.27
CA PHE A 407 -6.15 -16.78 -20.86
C PHE A 407 -6.88 -17.78 -21.76
N PRO A 408 -6.27 -18.94 -22.07
CA PRO A 408 -7.03 -20.03 -22.69
C PRO A 408 -8.25 -20.35 -21.82
N ASN A 409 -9.35 -20.76 -22.45
CA ASN A 409 -10.53 -21.19 -21.69
C ASN A 409 -10.25 -22.53 -20.99
N PHE A 410 -9.65 -22.45 -19.81
CA PHE A 410 -9.35 -23.63 -18.98
C PHE A 410 -10.59 -24.19 -18.27
N LEU A 411 -11.72 -23.46 -18.26
CA LEU A 411 -13.00 -23.96 -17.77
C LEU A 411 -13.62 -24.96 -18.74
N ASP A 412 -13.27 -24.86 -20.02
CA ASP A 412 -13.58 -25.85 -21.06
C ASP A 412 -12.31 -26.15 -21.92
N PRO A 413 -11.41 -27.02 -21.43
CA PRO A 413 -10.18 -27.33 -22.15
C PRO A 413 -10.37 -27.97 -23.52
N ALA A 414 -11.55 -28.53 -23.79
CA ALA A 414 -11.89 -29.07 -25.12
C ALA A 414 -12.14 -27.96 -26.14
N HIS A 415 -12.53 -26.79 -25.67
CA HIS A 415 -12.80 -25.61 -26.48
C HIS A 415 -12.06 -24.40 -25.85
N PRO A 416 -10.75 -24.23 -26.08
CA PRO A 416 -9.94 -23.19 -25.44
C PRO A 416 -10.26 -21.76 -25.92
N LEU A 417 -11.20 -21.59 -26.81
CA LEU A 417 -11.72 -20.31 -27.31
C LEU A 417 -13.24 -20.26 -27.18
N PRO A 418 -13.84 -19.10 -26.89
CA PRO A 418 -13.19 -17.80 -26.67
C PRO A 418 -12.32 -17.76 -25.41
N PRO A 419 -11.27 -16.91 -25.37
CA PRO A 419 -10.42 -16.77 -24.19
C PRO A 419 -11.16 -16.14 -23.02
N LEU A 420 -10.67 -16.41 -21.81
CA LEU A 420 -11.11 -15.80 -20.57
C LEU A 420 -10.24 -14.60 -20.21
N ALA A 421 -10.76 -13.72 -19.35
CA ALA A 421 -10.03 -12.68 -18.65
C ALA A 421 -10.10 -12.90 -17.14
N ASN A 422 -9.11 -12.44 -16.40
CA ASN A 422 -9.23 -12.32 -14.94
C ASN A 422 -9.99 -11.02 -14.63
N LEU A 423 -11.22 -11.15 -14.12
CA LEU A 423 -12.14 -10.03 -13.89
C LEU A 423 -11.87 -9.28 -12.59
N ASP A 424 -11.03 -9.82 -11.70
CA ASP A 424 -10.54 -9.11 -10.54
C ASP A 424 -9.47 -8.05 -10.88
N GLN A 425 -8.79 -8.22 -12.02
CA GLN A 425 -7.83 -7.29 -12.57
C GLN A 425 -8.52 -6.12 -13.32
N TRP A 426 -7.74 -5.19 -13.89
CA TRP A 426 -8.31 -4.12 -14.74
C TRP A 426 -9.09 -4.65 -15.96
N ASP A 427 -8.89 -5.91 -16.32
CA ASP A 427 -9.70 -6.58 -17.35
C ASP A 427 -11.20 -6.60 -17.01
N GLY A 428 -11.57 -6.71 -15.73
CA GLY A 428 -12.95 -6.59 -15.26
C GLY A 428 -13.50 -5.16 -15.30
N TYR A 429 -12.66 -4.16 -15.52
CA TYR A 429 -12.99 -2.73 -15.45
C TYR A 429 -12.49 -1.97 -16.69
N ASP A 430 -12.56 -2.60 -17.86
CA ASP A 430 -11.97 -2.06 -19.09
C ASP A 430 -12.40 -0.63 -19.44
N PRO A 431 -13.67 -0.20 -19.28
CA PRO A 431 -14.04 1.20 -19.51
C PRO A 431 -13.31 2.19 -18.59
N ALA A 432 -13.03 1.82 -17.34
CA ALA A 432 -12.26 2.64 -16.41
C ALA A 432 -10.77 2.67 -16.80
N ARG A 433 -10.20 1.51 -17.16
CA ARG A 433 -8.85 1.39 -17.70
C ARG A 433 -8.66 2.27 -18.95
N THR A 434 -9.51 2.10 -19.92
CA THR A 434 -9.51 2.84 -21.18
C THR A 434 -9.61 4.35 -20.92
N ARG A 435 -10.46 4.81 -20.00
CA ARG A 435 -10.60 6.21 -19.60
C ARG A 435 -9.31 6.75 -18.98
N LEU A 436 -8.61 5.97 -18.15
CA LEU A 436 -7.34 6.35 -17.56
C LEU A 436 -6.23 6.44 -18.63
N LEU A 437 -6.09 5.45 -19.50
CA LEU A 437 -5.07 5.46 -20.56
C LEU A 437 -5.30 6.61 -21.55
N ARG A 438 -6.55 6.88 -21.96
CA ARG A 438 -6.88 8.06 -22.78
C ARG A 438 -6.46 9.35 -22.08
N PHE A 439 -6.74 9.47 -20.78
CA PHE A 439 -6.30 10.63 -20.02
C PHE A 439 -4.78 10.78 -20.00
N LEU A 440 -4.00 9.70 -19.80
CA LEU A 440 -2.52 9.75 -19.82
C LEU A 440 -2.01 10.28 -21.16
N ARG A 441 -2.58 9.81 -22.28
CA ARG A 441 -2.25 10.27 -23.64
C ARG A 441 -2.64 11.74 -23.84
N ASP A 442 -3.91 12.08 -23.57
CA ASP A 442 -4.48 13.39 -23.90
C ASP A 442 -3.90 14.53 -23.06
N ALA A 443 -3.51 14.23 -21.81
CA ALA A 443 -2.81 15.14 -20.92
C ALA A 443 -1.28 15.15 -21.15
N ALA A 444 -0.78 14.38 -22.13
CA ALA A 444 0.64 14.23 -22.43
C ALA A 444 1.49 13.97 -21.16
N VAL A 445 1.04 13.05 -20.30
CA VAL A 445 1.75 12.70 -19.07
C VAL A 445 3.13 12.14 -19.42
N ALA A 446 4.19 12.72 -18.89
CA ALA A 446 5.56 12.33 -19.24
C ALA A 446 5.91 10.95 -18.70
N ASN A 447 6.33 10.04 -19.57
CA ASN A 447 6.88 8.72 -19.26
C ASN A 447 6.08 7.97 -18.19
N PRO A 448 4.80 7.64 -18.41
CA PRO A 448 4.00 6.94 -17.43
C PRO A 448 4.42 5.47 -17.32
N VAL A 449 4.63 5.02 -16.08
CA VAL A 449 4.98 3.65 -15.73
C VAL A 449 3.97 3.14 -14.70
N VAL A 450 3.45 1.94 -14.90
CA VAL A 450 2.60 1.23 -13.93
C VAL A 450 3.43 0.15 -13.24
N LEU A 451 3.31 0.08 -11.91
CA LEU A 451 3.83 -1.01 -11.10
C LEU A 451 2.64 -1.76 -10.53
N ALA A 452 2.65 -3.09 -10.64
CA ALA A 452 1.58 -3.96 -10.18
C ALA A 452 2.13 -5.22 -9.49
N GLY A 453 1.25 -5.95 -8.81
CA GLY A 453 1.52 -7.20 -8.12
C GLY A 453 0.39 -8.22 -8.30
N ASP A 454 -0.13 -8.78 -7.20
CA ASP A 454 -1.33 -9.61 -7.09
C ASP A 454 -1.25 -10.97 -7.80
N ILE A 455 -1.00 -11.01 -9.08
CA ILE A 455 -1.08 -12.19 -9.95
C ILE A 455 0.04 -13.23 -9.73
N HIS A 456 0.90 -13.08 -8.75
CA HIS A 456 1.97 -13.99 -8.32
C HIS A 456 2.99 -14.38 -9.41
N SER A 457 3.07 -13.65 -10.50
CA SER A 457 3.96 -13.89 -11.64
C SER A 457 4.46 -12.58 -12.25
N SER A 458 5.59 -12.63 -12.93
CA SER A 458 6.15 -11.44 -13.58
C SER A 458 5.56 -11.24 -14.96
N TRP A 459 5.06 -10.05 -15.24
CA TRP A 459 4.59 -9.62 -16.56
C TRP A 459 5.10 -8.22 -16.87
N PHE A 460 5.81 -8.07 -17.99
CA PHE A 460 6.21 -6.76 -18.48
C PHE A 460 5.51 -6.50 -19.80
N SER A 461 4.74 -5.43 -19.85
CA SER A 461 3.78 -5.20 -20.93
C SER A 461 3.79 -3.76 -21.43
N ASP A 462 3.58 -3.60 -22.72
CA ASP A 462 3.21 -2.32 -23.32
C ASP A 462 1.70 -2.07 -23.11
N LEU A 463 1.33 -0.92 -22.54
CA LEU A 463 -0.05 -0.54 -22.32
C LEU A 463 -0.58 0.31 -23.47
N ARG A 464 -1.53 -0.22 -24.21
CA ARG A 464 -2.27 0.47 -25.27
C ARG A 464 -3.71 0.72 -24.85
N ILE A 465 -4.35 1.75 -25.40
CA ILE A 465 -5.78 2.02 -25.16
C ILE A 465 -6.61 0.85 -25.66
N ASP A 466 -6.40 0.49 -26.90
CA ASP A 466 -6.91 -0.74 -27.51
C ASP A 466 -5.75 -1.75 -27.57
N ARG A 467 -5.88 -2.87 -26.89
CA ARG A 467 -4.84 -3.88 -26.84
C ARG A 467 -4.57 -4.55 -28.19
N ASP A 468 -5.59 -4.61 -29.02
CA ASP A 468 -5.54 -5.32 -30.31
C ASP A 468 -4.98 -4.42 -31.43
N ASP A 469 -4.93 -3.09 -31.21
CA ASP A 469 -4.25 -2.14 -32.11
C ASP A 469 -2.74 -2.09 -31.84
N LEU A 470 -2.04 -3.10 -32.35
CA LEU A 470 -0.58 -3.20 -32.22
C LEU A 470 0.19 -2.13 -33.01
N ALA A 471 -0.47 -1.45 -33.96
CA ALA A 471 0.13 -0.36 -34.72
C ALA A 471 0.16 0.96 -33.91
N ALA A 472 -0.73 1.12 -32.95
CA ALA A 472 -0.72 2.25 -32.05
C ALA A 472 0.50 2.20 -31.12
N ALA A 473 1.13 3.35 -30.90
CA ALA A 473 2.18 3.47 -29.88
C ALA A 473 1.63 3.17 -28.48
N PRO A 474 2.40 2.51 -27.60
CA PRO A 474 2.03 2.37 -26.19
C PRO A 474 1.82 3.74 -25.53
N VAL A 475 0.85 3.82 -24.62
CA VAL A 475 0.63 5.02 -23.80
C VAL A 475 1.46 5.00 -22.54
N ALA A 476 1.68 3.81 -22.00
CA ALA A 476 2.45 3.55 -20.79
C ALA A 476 3.11 2.17 -20.91
N VAL A 477 3.91 1.82 -19.92
CA VAL A 477 4.41 0.46 -19.72
C VAL A 477 4.00 -0.03 -18.34
N GLU A 478 3.90 -1.35 -18.18
CA GLU A 478 3.64 -1.98 -16.90
C GLU A 478 4.72 -2.99 -16.55
N PHE A 479 5.13 -2.94 -15.29
CA PHE A 479 5.95 -3.96 -14.67
C PHE A 479 5.17 -4.58 -13.52
N THR A 480 4.60 -5.76 -13.74
CA THR A 480 3.99 -6.57 -12.71
C THR A 480 5.07 -7.42 -12.05
N ALA A 481 5.25 -7.23 -10.75
CA ALA A 481 6.24 -7.97 -9.97
C ALA A 481 5.73 -9.37 -9.64
N THR A 482 6.61 -10.36 -9.69
CA THR A 482 6.30 -11.66 -9.09
C THR A 482 6.16 -11.54 -7.57
N SER A 483 5.55 -12.53 -6.94
CA SER A 483 5.43 -12.64 -5.48
C SER A 483 6.78 -12.90 -4.80
N VAL A 484 6.86 -12.53 -3.51
CA VAL A 484 7.96 -12.96 -2.64
C VAL A 484 7.91 -14.47 -2.39
N SER A 485 6.71 -15.02 -2.17
CA SER A 485 6.52 -16.45 -1.89
C SER A 485 5.19 -17.04 -2.33
N SER A 486 4.17 -16.25 -2.64
CA SER A 486 2.86 -16.78 -3.05
C SER A 486 2.93 -17.50 -4.38
N ASP A 487 2.15 -18.57 -4.53
CA ASP A 487 2.24 -19.48 -5.67
C ASP A 487 1.44 -18.97 -6.89
N PHE A 488 2.01 -19.14 -8.06
CA PHE A 488 1.31 -19.11 -9.34
C PHE A 488 1.08 -20.56 -9.79
N PRO A 489 -0.11 -20.93 -10.30
CA PRO A 489 -0.38 -22.30 -10.70
C PRO A 489 0.56 -22.78 -11.79
N ALA A 490 1.43 -23.73 -11.47
CA ALA A 490 2.50 -24.20 -12.36
C ALA A 490 1.97 -24.76 -13.69
N ALA A 491 0.73 -25.27 -13.69
CA ALA A 491 0.08 -25.78 -14.89
C ALA A 491 -0.15 -24.72 -15.97
N PHE A 492 -0.22 -23.43 -15.59
CA PHE A 492 -0.43 -22.34 -16.54
C PHE A 492 0.87 -21.80 -17.16
N ASP A 493 2.03 -22.04 -16.56
CA ASP A 493 3.28 -21.41 -17.00
C ASP A 493 3.63 -21.78 -18.46
N ALA A 494 3.74 -23.07 -18.76
CA ALA A 494 4.14 -23.52 -20.10
C ALA A 494 3.08 -23.15 -21.18
N PRO A 495 1.77 -23.34 -20.96
CA PRO A 495 0.75 -22.87 -21.90
C PRO A 495 0.80 -21.37 -22.15
N LEU A 496 0.96 -20.54 -21.12
CA LEU A 496 1.03 -19.09 -21.28
C LEU A 496 2.30 -18.67 -22.02
N LYS A 497 3.46 -19.25 -21.72
CA LYS A 497 4.69 -18.99 -22.47
C LYS A 497 4.54 -19.30 -23.96
N ALA A 498 3.83 -20.38 -24.29
CA ALA A 498 3.58 -20.77 -25.68
C ALA A 498 2.55 -19.88 -26.39
N LEU A 499 1.51 -19.44 -25.69
CA LEU A 499 0.36 -18.74 -26.27
C LEU A 499 0.48 -17.21 -26.22
N ASN A 500 1.24 -16.64 -25.28
CA ASN A 500 1.40 -15.20 -25.14
C ASN A 500 1.79 -14.48 -26.44
N PRO A 501 2.71 -14.99 -27.27
CA PRO A 501 3.04 -14.31 -28.53
C PRO A 501 1.85 -14.09 -29.46
N THR A 502 0.83 -14.94 -29.36
CA THR A 502 -0.38 -14.86 -30.19
C THR A 502 -1.56 -14.23 -29.46
N LEU A 503 -1.82 -14.67 -28.21
CA LEU A 503 -2.96 -14.19 -27.43
C LEU A 503 -2.70 -12.84 -26.78
N ASN A 504 -1.44 -12.58 -26.39
CA ASN A 504 -1.06 -11.41 -25.60
C ASN A 504 0.21 -10.73 -26.19
N PRO A 505 0.20 -10.29 -27.45
CA PRO A 505 1.39 -9.78 -28.13
C PRO A 505 1.97 -8.48 -27.54
N GLN A 506 1.22 -7.80 -26.67
CA GLN A 506 1.69 -6.65 -25.88
C GLN A 506 2.61 -7.07 -24.72
N VAL A 507 2.60 -8.34 -24.30
CA VAL A 507 3.46 -8.89 -23.25
C VAL A 507 4.86 -9.10 -23.82
N ARG A 508 5.85 -8.45 -23.23
CA ARG A 508 7.26 -8.53 -23.62
C ARG A 508 8.05 -9.54 -22.81
N TYR A 509 7.61 -9.79 -21.57
CA TYR A 509 8.22 -10.77 -20.69
C TYR A 509 7.15 -11.40 -19.78
N PHE A 510 7.24 -12.70 -19.56
CA PHE A 510 6.43 -13.47 -18.63
C PHE A 510 7.28 -14.54 -17.94
N GLU A 511 7.13 -14.65 -16.62
CA GLU A 511 7.71 -15.71 -15.80
C GLU A 511 6.75 -16.06 -14.64
N GLY A 512 6.22 -17.29 -14.68
CA GLY A 512 5.22 -17.75 -13.70
C GLY A 512 5.80 -18.48 -12.49
N LEU A 513 6.95 -19.13 -12.61
CA LEU A 513 7.41 -20.11 -11.62
C LEU A 513 8.41 -19.56 -10.60
N ARG A 514 9.06 -18.43 -10.88
CA ARG A 514 10.11 -17.88 -10.03
C ARG A 514 9.56 -16.79 -9.13
N ARG A 515 10.03 -16.79 -7.87
CA ARG A 515 9.70 -15.81 -6.83
C ARG A 515 10.82 -14.80 -6.68
N GLY A 516 10.50 -13.61 -6.16
CA GLY A 516 11.52 -12.58 -6.01
C GLY A 516 10.99 -11.16 -5.84
N TYR A 517 11.61 -10.21 -6.53
CA TYR A 517 11.27 -8.79 -6.49
C TYR A 517 11.73 -8.07 -7.76
N LEU A 518 11.26 -6.85 -7.98
CA LEU A 518 11.84 -5.97 -9.00
C LEU A 518 12.86 -5.02 -8.36
N ARG A 519 13.99 -4.84 -9.05
CA ARG A 519 14.91 -3.75 -8.79
C ARG A 519 14.78 -2.72 -9.91
N LEU A 520 14.46 -1.50 -9.52
CA LEU A 520 14.32 -0.37 -10.43
C LEU A 520 15.54 0.53 -10.30
N ASP A 521 16.11 0.91 -11.42
CA ASP A 521 17.22 1.85 -11.53
C ASP A 521 16.83 2.96 -12.52
N VAL A 522 16.54 4.14 -11.99
CA VAL A 522 15.89 5.20 -12.75
C VAL A 522 16.79 6.42 -12.79
N ASP A 523 17.10 6.87 -13.99
CA ASP A 523 17.74 8.16 -14.24
C ASP A 523 16.88 9.07 -15.15
N ARG A 524 17.43 10.16 -15.64
CA ARG A 524 16.67 11.12 -16.45
C ARG A 524 16.44 10.65 -17.88
N GLU A 525 17.19 9.68 -18.35
CA GLU A 525 17.20 9.19 -19.72
C GLU A 525 16.57 7.83 -19.84
N ARG A 526 16.70 7.01 -18.78
CA ARG A 526 16.35 5.61 -18.82
C ARG A 526 15.72 5.16 -17.50
N TRP A 527 14.72 4.31 -17.62
CA TRP A 527 14.17 3.47 -16.56
C TRP A 527 14.61 2.04 -16.82
N LEU A 528 15.35 1.42 -15.92
CA LEU A 528 15.75 0.03 -15.98
C LEU A 528 15.01 -0.77 -14.91
N THR A 529 14.41 -1.89 -15.31
CA THR A 529 13.77 -2.85 -14.40
C THR A 529 14.47 -4.21 -14.54
N ASP A 530 14.99 -4.71 -13.42
CA ASP A 530 15.51 -6.07 -13.29
C ASP A 530 14.52 -6.94 -12.53
N ALA A 531 14.13 -8.07 -13.13
CA ALA A 531 13.45 -9.15 -12.42
C ALA A 531 14.49 -9.93 -11.62
N ARG A 532 14.51 -9.72 -10.31
CA ARG A 532 15.42 -10.36 -9.36
C ARG A 532 14.74 -11.58 -8.78
N THR A 533 15.17 -12.77 -9.15
CA THR A 533 14.52 -14.02 -8.75
C THR A 533 15.43 -14.90 -7.90
N VAL A 534 14.83 -15.58 -6.93
CA VAL A 534 15.51 -16.59 -6.11
C VAL A 534 15.48 -17.96 -6.80
N ASP A 535 16.48 -18.79 -6.54
CA ASP A 535 16.50 -20.16 -7.09
C ASP A 535 15.44 -21.05 -6.42
N SER A 536 15.14 -20.81 -5.12
CA SER A 536 14.14 -21.56 -4.35
C SER A 536 13.66 -20.77 -3.12
N ILE A 537 12.38 -20.90 -2.81
CA ILE A 537 11.78 -20.45 -1.55
C ILE A 537 11.66 -21.58 -0.51
N ALA A 538 12.05 -22.80 -0.86
CA ALA A 538 12.03 -23.96 0.04
C ALA A 538 13.14 -23.91 1.10
N VAL A 539 14.05 -22.96 1.01
CA VAL A 539 15.19 -22.78 1.92
C VAL A 539 15.34 -21.31 2.32
N ARG A 540 15.86 -21.07 3.53
CA ARG A 540 16.04 -19.71 4.06
C ARG A 540 17.10 -18.90 3.31
N GLU A 541 18.10 -19.57 2.77
CA GLU A 541 19.18 -18.96 1.98
C GLU A 541 19.12 -19.51 0.56
N SER A 542 18.97 -18.65 -0.41
CA SER A 542 18.90 -19.00 -1.82
C SER A 542 19.58 -17.92 -2.67
N PRO A 543 20.37 -18.32 -3.68
CA PRO A 543 20.96 -17.36 -4.61
C PRO A 543 19.89 -16.54 -5.32
N VAL A 544 20.19 -15.25 -5.53
CA VAL A 544 19.35 -14.35 -6.32
C VAL A 544 20.03 -14.06 -7.66
N ARG A 545 19.26 -14.07 -8.73
CA ARG A 545 19.71 -13.80 -10.10
C ARG A 545 18.84 -12.74 -10.77
N THR A 546 19.38 -12.05 -11.76
CA THR A 546 18.57 -11.27 -12.69
C THR A 546 18.09 -12.23 -13.78
N SER A 547 16.79 -12.50 -13.79
CA SER A 547 16.15 -13.37 -14.80
C SER A 547 15.83 -12.64 -16.08
N ALA A 548 15.56 -11.34 -15.99
CA ALA A 548 15.34 -10.46 -17.14
C ALA A 548 15.66 -9.01 -16.77
N SER A 549 16.06 -8.24 -17.77
CA SER A 549 16.26 -6.80 -17.68
C SER A 549 15.54 -6.13 -18.84
N TRP A 550 14.70 -5.15 -18.52
CA TRP A 550 13.95 -4.37 -19.50
C TRP A 550 14.04 -2.88 -19.19
N ALA A 551 14.00 -2.08 -20.23
CA ALA A 551 14.12 -0.64 -20.07
C ALA A 551 13.00 0.13 -20.79
N VAL A 552 12.82 1.39 -20.36
CA VAL A 552 12.06 2.41 -21.06
C VAL A 552 13.00 3.59 -21.30
N VAL A 553 13.04 4.10 -22.52
CA VAL A 553 13.77 5.30 -22.87
C VAL A 553 12.85 6.51 -22.68
N ALA A 554 13.33 7.53 -22.01
CA ALA A 554 12.51 8.69 -21.70
C ALA A 554 12.10 9.46 -22.97
N GLY A 555 10.79 9.60 -23.17
CA GLY A 555 10.20 10.19 -24.38
C GLY A 555 9.85 9.17 -25.46
N GLU A 556 10.25 7.92 -25.29
CA GLU A 556 9.97 6.82 -26.22
C GLU A 556 9.11 5.77 -25.51
N PRO A 557 7.78 5.78 -25.69
CA PRO A 557 6.91 4.83 -25.00
C PRO A 557 7.11 3.41 -25.53
N GLY A 558 7.18 2.46 -24.62
CA GLY A 558 7.35 1.04 -24.92
C GLY A 558 8.59 0.42 -24.26
N LEU A 559 8.53 -0.90 -24.11
CA LEU A 559 9.58 -1.69 -23.49
C LEU A 559 10.64 -2.09 -24.50
N VAL A 560 11.91 -1.94 -24.12
CA VAL A 560 13.07 -2.42 -24.89
C VAL A 560 13.91 -3.36 -24.02
N PRO A 561 14.50 -4.42 -24.57
CA PRO A 561 15.47 -5.25 -23.86
C PRO A 561 16.65 -4.41 -23.36
N ALA A 562 17.19 -4.71 -22.18
CA ALA A 562 18.27 -3.94 -21.54
C ALA A 562 19.61 -4.69 -21.54
#